data_38df907190758748c36c7ee15cdff2c7
#
_entry.id   38df907190758748c36c7ee15cdff2c7
#
_cell.length_a   1.000
_cell.length_b   1.000
_cell.length_c   1.000
_cell.angle_alpha   90.00
_cell.angle_beta   90.00
_cell.angle_gamma   90.00
#
_symmetry.space_group_name_H-M   'P 1'
#
loop_
_entity.id
_entity.type
_entity.pdbx_description
1 polymer ?
#
loop_
_entity_poly.entity_id
_entity_poly.type
_entity_poly.pdbx_seq_one_letter_code
_entity_poly.pdbx_strand_id
1 'polypeptide(L)'
;PGTGFSNDSTWFDLLDLTLLPHGMQEVLALMLLLPLGALITAIFRNIVGVQTFGTFTPSLIGLSFVYAEWQTGLGVLVVVLFIGVTSRRFLENLQLTMVPRLGIVMTLSVLTMAHLVALLDNLGSTPSARVVLLPVVILTMLIERFFVCMEEDGLRTAVGRVRNTLIVAFFCWLVLRWDSLGRLLVAFPEMLIIVLGLLTIIGRYVGYRLSELFRFKDLAGEQE
;
A
#
# COMPACT_ATOMS: atom_id res chain seq x y z
N PRO A 1 22.75 28.41 16.99
CA PRO A 1 23.40 29.36 16.16
C PRO A 1 22.81 29.18 14.78
N GLY A 2 22.04 30.22 14.35
CA GLY A 2 21.18 30.19 13.19
C GLY A 2 21.96 30.04 11.89
N THR A 3 21.53 29.14 11.07
CA THR A 3 21.84 29.10 9.64
C THR A 3 21.05 30.24 9.02
N GLY A 4 21.70 31.42 8.92
CA GLY A 4 21.17 32.55 8.19
C GLY A 4 20.97 32.14 6.73
N PHE A 5 19.75 32.25 6.24
CA PHE A 5 19.48 32.34 4.81
C PHE A 5 20.29 33.50 4.27
N SER A 6 21.30 33.24 3.45
CA SER A 6 22.00 34.28 2.74
C SER A 6 21.02 34.93 1.75
N ASN A 7 21.03 36.25 1.69
CA ASN A 7 20.12 37.06 0.88
C ASN A 7 20.29 36.89 -0.65
N ASP A 8 21.15 35.94 -1.06
CA ASP A 8 21.46 35.62 -2.46
C ASP A 8 20.87 34.27 -2.92
N SER A 9 19.98 33.64 -2.09
CA SER A 9 19.28 32.43 -2.50
C SER A 9 18.35 32.73 -3.65
N THR A 10 18.72 32.27 -4.83
CA THR A 10 17.85 32.26 -6.01
C THR A 10 16.67 31.32 -5.72
N TRP A 11 15.48 31.62 -6.31
CA TRP A 11 14.28 30.79 -6.17
C TRP A 11 14.56 29.30 -6.48
N PHE A 12 15.59 29.02 -7.26
CA PHE A 12 16.05 27.66 -7.58
C PHE A 12 16.67 26.93 -6.37
N ASP A 13 17.40 27.66 -5.49
CA ASP A 13 17.99 27.07 -4.28
C ASP A 13 16.91 26.70 -3.25
N LEU A 14 15.76 27.37 -3.26
CA LEU A 14 14.60 27.03 -2.43
C LEU A 14 13.87 25.77 -2.92
N LEU A 15 14.02 25.42 -4.19
CA LEU A 15 13.44 24.23 -4.81
C LEU A 15 14.41 23.05 -4.82
N ASP A 16 15.68 23.28 -4.48
CA ASP A 16 16.67 22.21 -4.42
C ASP A 16 16.52 21.38 -3.14
N LEU A 17 15.82 20.26 -3.25
CA LEU A 17 15.57 19.33 -2.17
C LEU A 17 16.83 18.61 -1.68
N THR A 18 17.95 18.70 -2.44
CA THR A 18 19.21 18.05 -2.07
C THR A 18 19.94 18.78 -0.94
N LEU A 19 19.61 20.06 -0.70
CA LEU A 19 20.17 20.88 0.37
C LEU A 19 19.58 20.58 1.76
N LEU A 20 18.54 19.72 1.83
CA LEU A 20 17.89 19.38 3.08
C LEU A 20 18.69 18.36 3.90
N PRO A 21 18.54 18.36 5.25
CA PRO A 21 19.15 17.34 6.11
C PRO A 21 18.75 15.94 5.67
N HIS A 22 19.66 14.96 5.78
CA HIS A 22 19.45 13.57 5.33
C HIS A 22 18.13 12.95 5.82
N GLY A 23 17.72 13.21 7.06
CA GLY A 23 16.47 12.70 7.59
C GLY A 23 15.22 13.28 6.91
N MET A 24 15.29 14.53 6.42
CA MET A 24 14.19 15.13 5.63
C MET A 24 14.19 14.62 4.19
N GLN A 25 15.36 14.38 3.61
CA GLN A 25 15.48 13.80 2.27
C GLN A 25 14.84 12.40 2.20
N GLU A 26 15.02 11.56 3.22
CA GLU A 26 14.40 10.24 3.29
C GLU A 26 12.86 10.35 3.33
N VAL A 27 12.32 11.24 4.15
CA VAL A 27 10.86 11.45 4.22
C VAL A 27 10.31 12.00 2.90
N LEU A 28 11.03 12.94 2.28
CA LEU A 28 10.64 13.47 0.96
C LEU A 28 10.71 12.41 -0.13
N ALA A 29 11.77 11.59 -0.15
CA ALA A 29 11.88 10.47 -1.08
C ALA A 29 10.66 9.54 -0.98
N LEU A 30 10.21 9.22 0.25
CA LEU A 30 9.01 8.45 0.48
C LEU A 30 7.75 9.10 -0.11
N MET A 31 7.58 10.40 0.13
CA MET A 31 6.44 11.15 -0.39
C MET A 31 6.44 11.21 -1.92
N LEU A 32 7.63 11.40 -2.53
CA LEU A 32 7.78 11.46 -3.98
C LEU A 32 7.62 10.08 -4.65
N LEU A 33 7.89 8.99 -3.94
CA LEU A 33 7.69 7.62 -4.43
C LEU A 33 6.20 7.20 -4.45
N LEU A 34 5.35 7.79 -3.61
CA LEU A 34 3.92 7.45 -3.54
C LEU A 34 3.18 7.63 -4.88
N PRO A 35 3.33 8.75 -5.63
CA PRO A 35 2.71 8.90 -6.94
C PRO A 35 3.15 7.85 -7.96
N LEU A 36 4.41 7.40 -7.88
CA LEU A 36 4.92 6.32 -8.74
C LEU A 36 4.24 4.99 -8.42
N GLY A 37 4.07 4.67 -7.14
CA GLY A 37 3.30 3.50 -6.71
C GLY A 37 1.82 3.58 -7.12
N ALA A 38 1.22 4.78 -7.08
CA ALA A 38 -0.14 5.02 -7.57
C ALA A 38 -0.23 4.81 -9.09
N LEU A 39 0.79 5.20 -9.85
CA LEU A 39 0.87 4.95 -11.30
C LEU A 39 0.86 3.45 -11.59
N ILE A 40 1.68 2.66 -10.89
CA ILE A 40 1.71 1.20 -11.03
C ILE A 40 0.33 0.62 -10.73
N THR A 41 -0.28 1.04 -9.63
CA THR A 41 -1.63 0.59 -9.25
C THR A 41 -2.68 0.96 -10.31
N ALA A 42 -2.60 2.16 -10.89
CA ALA A 42 -3.49 2.60 -11.96
C ALA A 42 -3.33 1.76 -13.22
N ILE A 43 -2.10 1.37 -13.60
CA ILE A 43 -1.83 0.45 -14.71
C ILE A 43 -2.52 -0.89 -14.46
N PHE A 44 -2.31 -1.51 -13.30
CA PHE A 44 -2.93 -2.79 -12.98
C PHE A 44 -4.46 -2.71 -12.91
N ARG A 45 -5.01 -1.62 -12.41
CA ARG A 45 -6.46 -1.44 -12.28
C ARG A 45 -7.15 -1.13 -13.61
N ASN A 46 -6.59 -0.23 -14.42
CA ASN A 46 -7.22 0.26 -15.65
C ASN A 46 -6.89 -0.61 -16.86
N ILE A 47 -5.64 -1.08 -16.98
CA ILE A 47 -5.18 -1.87 -18.14
C ILE A 47 -5.39 -3.36 -17.89
N VAL A 48 -4.91 -3.89 -16.77
CA VAL A 48 -5.03 -5.33 -16.47
C VAL A 48 -6.43 -5.68 -15.98
N GLY A 49 -7.12 -4.76 -15.26
CA GLY A 49 -8.46 -4.97 -14.74
C GLY A 49 -8.49 -5.65 -13.37
N VAL A 50 -7.40 -5.57 -12.60
CA VAL A 50 -7.29 -6.17 -11.26
C VAL A 50 -7.96 -5.27 -10.23
N GLN A 51 -8.95 -5.80 -9.51
CA GLN A 51 -9.61 -5.08 -8.42
C GLN A 51 -8.79 -5.17 -7.14
N THR A 52 -8.33 -4.01 -6.63
CA THR A 52 -7.57 -3.87 -5.39
C THR A 52 -8.36 -3.07 -4.35
N PHE A 53 -7.94 -3.13 -3.09
CA PHE A 53 -8.46 -2.23 -2.05
C PHE A 53 -7.92 -0.82 -2.24
N GLY A 54 -8.71 0.04 -2.87
CA GLY A 54 -8.34 1.42 -3.15
C GLY A 54 -7.19 1.56 -4.16
N THR A 55 -6.77 2.80 -4.39
CA THR A 55 -5.71 3.15 -5.35
C THR A 55 -4.34 3.23 -4.69
N PHE A 56 -4.28 3.74 -3.46
CA PHE A 56 -3.02 3.94 -2.75
C PHE A 56 -2.63 2.76 -1.86
N THR A 57 -3.56 1.90 -1.47
CA THR A 57 -3.29 0.79 -0.55
C THR A 57 -2.18 -0.14 -1.06
N PRO A 58 -2.16 -0.59 -2.34
CA PRO A 58 -1.06 -1.42 -2.82
C PRO A 58 0.29 -0.70 -2.81
N SER A 59 0.32 0.58 -3.17
CA SER A 59 1.57 1.37 -3.16
C SER A 59 2.10 1.60 -1.75
N LEU A 60 1.21 1.85 -0.78
CA LEU A 60 1.58 1.99 0.64
C LEU A 60 2.10 0.67 1.22
N ILE A 61 1.47 -0.46 0.89
CA ILE A 61 1.95 -1.79 1.31
C ILE A 61 3.31 -2.08 0.67
N GLY A 62 3.47 -1.81 -0.63
CA GLY A 62 4.74 -1.96 -1.33
C GLY A 62 5.85 -1.12 -0.68
N LEU A 63 5.56 0.14 -0.36
CA LEU A 63 6.48 1.03 0.34
C LEU A 63 6.80 0.53 1.75
N SER A 64 5.81 0.04 2.48
CA SER A 64 5.97 -0.58 3.79
C SER A 64 6.97 -1.75 3.76
N PHE A 65 6.90 -2.58 2.71
CA PHE A 65 7.82 -3.70 2.53
C PHE A 65 9.24 -3.30 2.07
N VAL A 66 9.45 -2.07 1.63
CA VAL A 66 10.80 -1.53 1.40
C VAL A 66 11.53 -1.34 2.73
N TYR A 67 10.80 -0.94 3.78
CA TYR A 67 11.36 -0.67 5.11
C TYR A 67 11.30 -1.87 6.05
N ALA A 68 10.28 -2.71 5.92
CA ALA A 68 10.16 -3.96 6.67
C ALA A 68 10.47 -5.14 5.74
N GLU A 69 11.09 -6.19 6.26
CA GLU A 69 11.26 -7.42 5.51
C GLU A 69 9.88 -7.94 5.06
N TRP A 70 9.71 -8.17 3.76
CA TRP A 70 8.44 -8.60 3.16
C TRP A 70 7.88 -9.89 3.78
N GLN A 71 8.76 -10.79 4.23
CA GLN A 71 8.37 -12.05 4.88
C GLN A 71 7.69 -11.79 6.22
N THR A 72 8.27 -10.93 7.04
CA THR A 72 7.73 -10.54 8.35
C THR A 72 6.41 -9.80 8.18
N GLY A 73 6.32 -8.83 7.26
CA GLY A 73 5.10 -8.07 7.00
C GLY A 73 3.95 -8.95 6.48
N LEU A 74 4.25 -9.89 5.58
CA LEU A 74 3.25 -10.85 5.08
C LEU A 74 2.80 -11.81 6.19
N GLY A 75 3.72 -12.29 7.04
CA GLY A 75 3.41 -13.15 8.17
C GLY A 75 2.46 -12.46 9.16
N VAL A 76 2.77 -11.21 9.53
CA VAL A 76 1.91 -10.38 10.39
C VAL A 76 0.51 -10.22 9.78
N LEU A 77 0.43 -9.89 8.49
CA LEU A 77 -0.84 -9.74 7.79
C LEU A 77 -1.69 -11.01 7.84
N VAL A 78 -1.10 -12.17 7.54
CA VAL A 78 -1.82 -13.45 7.54
C VAL A 78 -2.34 -13.79 8.93
N VAL A 79 -1.52 -13.62 9.97
CA VAL A 79 -1.92 -13.90 11.36
C VAL A 79 -3.07 -12.99 11.79
N VAL A 80 -2.98 -11.69 11.51
CA VAL A 80 -4.01 -10.73 11.91
C VAL A 80 -5.31 -10.95 11.14
N LEU A 81 -5.25 -11.25 9.84
CA LEU A 81 -6.44 -11.62 9.06
C LEU A 81 -7.08 -12.90 9.58
N PHE A 82 -6.28 -13.90 9.91
CA PHE A 82 -6.78 -15.17 10.47
C PHE A 82 -7.51 -14.96 11.80
N ILE A 83 -6.91 -14.21 12.72
CA ILE A 83 -7.52 -13.89 14.02
C ILE A 83 -8.79 -13.07 13.81
N GLY A 84 -8.78 -12.08 12.93
CA GLY A 84 -9.93 -11.26 12.63
C GLY A 84 -11.10 -12.06 12.04
N VAL A 85 -10.83 -12.94 11.06
CA VAL A 85 -11.87 -13.82 10.48
C VAL A 85 -12.42 -14.81 11.52
N THR A 86 -11.55 -15.35 12.37
CA THR A 86 -11.98 -16.25 13.45
C THR A 86 -12.82 -15.53 14.49
N SER A 87 -12.41 -14.33 14.89
CA SER A 87 -13.16 -13.47 15.83
C SER A 87 -14.55 -13.14 15.33
N ARG A 88 -14.70 -12.89 14.02
CA ARG A 88 -16.00 -12.63 13.42
C ARG A 88 -16.98 -13.77 13.68
N ARG A 89 -16.58 -15.01 13.46
CA ARG A 89 -17.45 -16.19 13.70
C ARG A 89 -17.95 -16.23 15.14
N PHE A 90 -17.11 -15.82 16.08
CA PHE A 90 -17.50 -15.72 17.49
C PHE A 90 -18.50 -14.56 17.72
N LEU A 91 -18.29 -13.41 17.08
CA LEU A 91 -19.15 -12.24 17.21
C LEU A 91 -20.51 -12.40 16.50
N GLU A 92 -20.63 -13.25 15.49
CA GLU A 92 -21.90 -13.55 14.82
C GLU A 92 -22.93 -14.11 15.81
N ASN A 93 -22.50 -14.86 16.83
CA ASN A 93 -23.36 -15.39 17.88
C ASN A 93 -23.89 -14.32 18.83
N LEU A 94 -23.26 -13.14 18.89
CA LEU A 94 -23.63 -12.05 19.80
C LEU A 94 -24.68 -11.10 19.23
N GLN A 95 -25.16 -11.33 18.00
CA GLN A 95 -26.21 -10.52 17.31
C GLN A 95 -25.95 -8.99 17.37
N LEU A 96 -24.69 -8.57 17.29
CA LEU A 96 -24.30 -7.17 17.32
C LEU A 96 -24.64 -6.47 16.00
N THR A 97 -24.99 -5.19 16.10
CA THR A 97 -25.12 -4.33 14.92
C THR A 97 -23.78 -4.17 14.19
N MET A 98 -23.80 -3.79 12.93
CA MET A 98 -22.62 -3.76 12.04
C MET A 98 -21.48 -2.89 12.62
N VAL A 99 -21.79 -1.68 13.12
CA VAL A 99 -20.79 -0.72 13.59
C VAL A 99 -20.01 -1.20 14.82
N PRO A 100 -20.65 -1.62 15.93
CA PRO A 100 -19.93 -2.18 17.08
C PRO A 100 -19.12 -3.44 16.72
N ARG A 101 -19.64 -4.30 15.85
CA ARG A 101 -18.95 -5.51 15.41
C ARG A 101 -17.63 -5.18 14.68
N LEU A 102 -17.66 -4.21 13.74
CA LEU A 102 -16.45 -3.72 13.10
C LEU A 102 -15.47 -3.13 14.11
N GLY A 103 -15.94 -2.32 15.05
CA GLY A 103 -15.10 -1.73 16.08
C GLY A 103 -14.38 -2.77 16.95
N ILE A 104 -15.07 -3.84 17.35
CA ILE A 104 -14.48 -4.93 18.14
C ILE A 104 -13.40 -5.67 17.32
N VAL A 105 -13.70 -6.01 16.07
CA VAL A 105 -12.74 -6.69 15.18
C VAL A 105 -11.50 -5.83 14.94
N MET A 106 -11.68 -4.51 14.72
CA MET A 106 -10.59 -3.56 14.58
C MET A 106 -9.72 -3.48 15.83
N THR A 107 -10.35 -3.33 17.01
CA THR A 107 -9.63 -3.28 18.29
C THR A 107 -8.83 -4.56 18.53
N LEU A 108 -9.43 -5.72 18.24
CA LEU A 108 -8.75 -7.01 18.37
C LEU A 108 -7.59 -7.16 17.39
N SER A 109 -7.76 -6.67 16.16
CA SER A 109 -6.70 -6.67 15.14
C SER A 109 -5.50 -5.81 15.55
N VAL A 110 -5.75 -4.60 16.05
CA VAL A 110 -4.70 -3.69 16.55
C VAL A 110 -4.00 -4.29 17.77
N LEU A 111 -4.77 -4.87 18.71
CA LEU A 111 -4.23 -5.54 19.89
C LEU A 111 -3.33 -6.74 19.50
N THR A 112 -3.78 -7.54 18.54
CA THR A 112 -3.00 -8.67 18.00
C THR A 112 -1.71 -8.18 17.36
N MET A 113 -1.77 -7.12 16.55
CA MET A 113 -0.59 -6.51 15.96
C MET A 113 0.40 -6.02 17.03
N ALA A 114 -0.08 -5.32 18.04
CA ALA A 114 0.77 -4.81 19.12
C ALA A 114 1.50 -5.96 19.85
N HIS A 115 0.79 -7.05 20.15
CA HIS A 115 1.39 -8.22 20.79
C HIS A 115 2.37 -8.95 19.87
N LEU A 116 2.06 -9.05 18.57
CA LEU A 116 2.91 -9.72 17.61
C LEU A 116 4.22 -8.94 17.40
N VAL A 117 4.15 -7.61 17.32
CA VAL A 117 5.33 -6.74 17.24
C VAL A 117 6.20 -6.90 18.50
N ALA A 118 5.57 -6.87 19.71
CA ALA A 118 6.29 -7.08 20.96
C ALA A 118 6.94 -8.49 21.05
N LEU A 119 6.28 -9.52 20.51
CA LEU A 119 6.83 -10.88 20.44
C LEU A 119 8.04 -10.95 19.50
N LEU A 120 7.95 -10.34 18.33
CA LEU A 120 9.04 -10.29 17.35
C LEU A 120 10.25 -9.52 17.90
N ASP A 121 10.01 -8.45 18.66
CA ASP A 121 11.06 -7.69 19.33
C ASP A 121 11.83 -8.56 20.35
N ASN A 122 11.11 -9.30 21.18
CA ASN A 122 11.71 -10.23 22.14
C ASN A 122 12.53 -11.36 21.47
N LEU A 123 12.20 -11.72 20.23
CA LEU A 123 12.94 -12.72 19.44
C LEU A 123 14.16 -12.12 18.72
N GLY A 124 14.44 -10.82 18.92
CA GLY A 124 15.59 -10.12 18.31
C GLY A 124 15.44 -9.93 16.79
N SER A 125 14.24 -10.05 16.26
CA SER A 125 13.97 -10.01 14.81
C SER A 125 13.43 -8.67 14.34
N THR A 126 13.33 -7.65 15.21
CA THR A 126 12.77 -6.35 14.80
C THR A 126 13.82 -5.31 14.50
N PRO A 127 13.76 -4.67 13.35
CA PRO A 127 14.42 -3.40 13.11
C PRO A 127 13.79 -2.30 14.01
N SER A 128 14.51 -1.19 14.20
CA SER A 128 14.11 -0.06 15.07
C SER A 128 12.61 0.26 15.01
N ALA A 129 12.00 0.60 16.14
CA ALA A 129 10.56 0.86 16.30
C ALA A 129 9.94 1.81 15.24
N ARG A 130 10.72 2.74 14.69
CA ARG A 130 10.30 3.64 13.61
C ARG A 130 9.97 2.91 12.31
N VAL A 131 10.68 1.82 12.01
CA VAL A 131 10.50 1.03 10.78
C VAL A 131 9.24 0.16 10.87
N VAL A 132 8.82 -0.20 12.08
CA VAL A 132 7.63 -1.04 12.31
C VAL A 132 6.33 -0.23 12.28
N LEU A 133 6.38 1.06 12.65
CA LEU A 133 5.17 1.88 12.82
C LEU A 133 4.41 2.08 11.51
N LEU A 134 5.11 2.35 10.41
CA LEU A 134 4.50 2.59 9.10
C LEU A 134 3.80 1.33 8.55
N PRO A 135 4.43 0.14 8.52
CA PRO A 135 3.74 -1.11 8.18
C PRO A 135 2.50 -1.40 9.02
N VAL A 136 2.57 -1.20 10.34
CA VAL A 136 1.45 -1.48 11.25
C VAL A 136 0.23 -0.62 10.90
N VAL A 137 0.41 0.69 10.69
CA VAL A 137 -0.69 1.58 10.32
C VAL A 137 -1.31 1.19 8.99
N ILE A 138 -0.48 0.89 7.99
CA ILE A 138 -0.95 0.52 6.65
C ILE A 138 -1.70 -0.82 6.68
N LEU A 139 -1.17 -1.81 7.40
CA LEU A 139 -1.84 -3.10 7.56
C LEU A 139 -3.16 -2.96 8.33
N THR A 140 -3.24 -2.10 9.34
CA THR A 140 -4.49 -1.82 10.05
C THR A 140 -5.55 -1.26 9.10
N MET A 141 -5.18 -0.31 8.22
CA MET A 141 -6.09 0.20 7.19
C MET A 141 -6.52 -0.88 6.18
N LEU A 142 -5.62 -1.77 5.80
CA LEU A 142 -5.95 -2.90 4.91
C LEU A 142 -6.95 -3.85 5.57
N ILE A 143 -6.75 -4.15 6.85
CA ILE A 143 -7.62 -5.02 7.64
C ILE A 143 -9.01 -4.42 7.76
N GLU A 144 -9.10 -3.12 8.04
CA GLU A 144 -10.38 -2.41 8.06
C GLU A 144 -11.14 -2.59 6.72
N ARG A 145 -10.49 -2.29 5.61
CA ARG A 145 -11.08 -2.43 4.28
C ARG A 145 -11.46 -3.87 3.96
N PHE A 146 -10.66 -4.83 4.43
CA PHE A 146 -10.97 -6.24 4.29
C PHE A 146 -12.27 -6.60 5.01
N PHE A 147 -12.44 -6.17 6.26
CA PHE A 147 -13.64 -6.49 7.02
C PHE A 147 -14.88 -5.79 6.48
N VAL A 148 -14.78 -4.53 6.06
CA VAL A 148 -15.88 -3.84 5.39
C VAL A 148 -16.30 -4.60 4.12
N CYS A 149 -15.35 -4.94 3.27
CA CYS A 149 -15.63 -5.70 2.05
C CYS A 149 -16.21 -7.10 2.35
N MET A 150 -15.74 -7.75 3.42
CA MET A 150 -16.25 -9.05 3.83
C MET A 150 -17.70 -8.98 4.30
N GLU A 151 -18.11 -7.87 4.95
CA GLU A 151 -19.49 -7.62 5.35
C GLU A 151 -20.41 -7.34 4.15
N GLU A 152 -19.93 -6.55 3.19
CA GLU A 152 -20.70 -6.10 2.03
C GLU A 152 -20.75 -7.15 0.91
N ASP A 153 -19.60 -7.70 0.52
CA ASP A 153 -19.42 -8.53 -0.68
C ASP A 153 -19.11 -10.01 -0.36
N GLY A 154 -18.96 -10.33 0.91
CA GLY A 154 -18.66 -11.67 1.39
C GLY A 154 -17.17 -12.03 1.42
N LEU A 155 -16.84 -13.10 2.17
CA LEU A 155 -15.47 -13.54 2.44
C LEU A 155 -14.67 -13.86 1.16
N ARG A 156 -15.31 -14.54 0.19
CA ARG A 156 -14.63 -14.94 -1.06
C ARG A 156 -14.15 -13.74 -1.86
N THR A 157 -14.97 -12.71 -1.96
CA THR A 157 -14.65 -11.46 -2.66
C THR A 157 -13.55 -10.69 -1.90
N ALA A 158 -13.67 -10.58 -0.58
CA ALA A 158 -12.69 -9.91 0.26
C ALA A 158 -11.30 -10.57 0.16
N VAL A 159 -11.20 -11.89 0.25
CA VAL A 159 -9.94 -12.64 0.08
C VAL A 159 -9.38 -12.45 -1.32
N GLY A 160 -10.21 -12.48 -2.36
CA GLY A 160 -9.80 -12.19 -3.73
C GLY A 160 -9.20 -10.80 -3.89
N ARG A 161 -9.82 -9.77 -3.28
CA ARG A 161 -9.29 -8.40 -3.31
C ARG A 161 -7.98 -8.25 -2.52
N VAL A 162 -7.83 -8.92 -1.36
CA VAL A 162 -6.55 -8.96 -0.62
C VAL A 162 -5.44 -9.54 -1.50
N ARG A 163 -5.66 -10.74 -2.06
CA ARG A 163 -4.70 -11.39 -2.95
C ARG A 163 -4.28 -10.46 -4.09
N ASN A 164 -5.23 -9.84 -4.76
CA ASN A 164 -4.96 -8.92 -5.85
C ASN A 164 -4.18 -7.69 -5.37
N THR A 165 -4.53 -7.14 -4.20
CA THR A 165 -3.82 -6.02 -3.59
C THR A 165 -2.38 -6.37 -3.28
N LEU A 166 -2.13 -7.58 -2.75
CA LEU A 166 -0.78 -8.06 -2.45
C LEU A 166 0.06 -8.29 -3.71
N ILE A 167 -0.56 -8.81 -4.78
CA ILE A 167 0.13 -8.96 -6.08
C ILE A 167 0.58 -7.59 -6.59
N VAL A 168 -0.31 -6.60 -6.61
CA VAL A 168 0.04 -5.24 -7.06
C VAL A 168 1.06 -4.59 -6.12
N ALA A 169 0.92 -4.80 -4.80
CA ALA A 169 1.89 -4.31 -3.81
C ALA A 169 3.29 -4.92 -4.02
N PHE A 170 3.38 -6.18 -4.41
CA PHE A 170 4.65 -6.81 -4.76
C PHE A 170 5.32 -6.13 -5.96
N PHE A 171 4.56 -5.79 -7.01
CA PHE A 171 5.11 -5.04 -8.14
C PHE A 171 5.51 -3.61 -7.73
N CYS A 172 4.72 -2.95 -6.87
CA CYS A 172 5.11 -1.66 -6.29
C CYS A 172 6.42 -1.79 -5.51
N TRP A 173 6.54 -2.80 -4.63
CA TRP A 173 7.77 -3.04 -3.86
C TRP A 173 8.97 -3.27 -4.77
N LEU A 174 8.84 -4.04 -5.84
CA LEU A 174 9.92 -4.31 -6.79
C LEU A 174 10.47 -3.03 -7.43
N VAL A 175 9.59 -2.09 -7.78
CA VAL A 175 9.97 -0.81 -8.38
C VAL A 175 10.47 0.18 -7.33
N LEU A 176 9.76 0.28 -6.20
CA LEU A 176 10.07 1.25 -5.13
C LEU A 176 11.34 0.89 -4.35
N ARG A 177 11.77 -0.38 -4.38
CA ARG A 177 13.03 -0.83 -3.76
C ARG A 177 14.28 -0.28 -4.45
N TRP A 178 14.17 0.27 -5.64
CA TRP A 178 15.31 0.84 -6.36
C TRP A 178 15.74 2.16 -5.73
N ASP A 179 16.79 2.13 -4.90
CA ASP A 179 17.35 3.32 -4.23
C ASP A 179 17.69 4.45 -5.19
N SER A 180 18.04 4.09 -6.44
CA SER A 180 18.31 5.08 -7.48
C SER A 180 17.08 5.90 -7.86
N LEU A 181 15.86 5.32 -7.80
CA LEU A 181 14.62 6.03 -8.11
C LEU A 181 14.29 7.09 -7.05
N GLY A 182 14.43 6.75 -5.76
CA GLY A 182 14.22 7.70 -4.68
C GLY A 182 15.17 8.91 -4.78
N ARG A 183 16.47 8.64 -4.99
CA ARG A 183 17.47 9.70 -5.16
C ARG A 183 17.23 10.54 -6.41
N LEU A 184 16.83 9.91 -7.51
CA LEU A 184 16.54 10.58 -8.77
C LEU A 184 15.31 11.50 -8.64
N LEU A 185 14.26 11.08 -7.93
CA LEU A 185 13.08 11.91 -7.68
C LEU A 185 13.36 13.08 -6.72
N VAL A 186 14.28 12.92 -5.76
CA VAL A 186 14.71 14.00 -4.88
C VAL A 186 15.57 15.00 -5.65
N ALA A 187 16.46 14.52 -6.55
CA ALA A 187 17.29 15.36 -7.39
C ALA A 187 16.50 16.09 -8.50
N PHE A 188 15.46 15.44 -9.04
CA PHE A 188 14.66 15.94 -10.16
C PHE A 188 13.16 15.76 -9.88
N PRO A 189 12.57 16.58 -8.99
CA PRO A 189 11.15 16.47 -8.63
C PRO A 189 10.21 16.74 -9.82
N GLU A 190 10.70 17.39 -10.87
CA GLU A 190 9.95 17.65 -12.11
C GLU A 190 9.53 16.34 -12.83
N MET A 191 10.20 15.22 -12.56
CA MET A 191 9.81 13.91 -13.10
C MET A 191 8.39 13.50 -12.67
N LEU A 192 7.87 14.05 -11.57
CA LEU A 192 6.48 13.84 -11.18
C LEU A 192 5.47 14.42 -12.18
N ILE A 193 5.84 15.43 -12.97
CA ILE A 193 5.01 15.95 -14.06
C ILE A 193 4.79 14.88 -15.12
N ILE A 194 5.82 14.06 -15.39
CA ILE A 194 5.71 12.92 -16.32
C ILE A 194 4.75 11.87 -15.74
N VAL A 195 4.88 11.58 -14.43
CA VAL A 195 3.96 10.66 -13.74
C VAL A 195 2.52 11.16 -13.80
N LEU A 196 2.31 12.47 -13.59
CA LEU A 196 1.00 13.11 -13.72
C LEU A 196 0.43 12.98 -15.15
N GLY A 197 1.26 13.21 -16.17
CA GLY A 197 0.89 13.01 -17.58
C GLY A 197 0.48 11.57 -17.88
N LEU A 198 1.27 10.59 -17.41
CA LEU A 198 0.98 9.17 -17.57
C LEU A 198 -0.30 8.76 -16.83
N LEU A 199 -0.52 9.23 -15.60
CA LEU A 199 -1.76 9.00 -14.86
C LEU A 199 -2.97 9.56 -15.60
N THR A 200 -2.83 10.73 -16.24
CA THR A 200 -3.90 11.35 -17.02
C THR A 200 -4.22 10.51 -18.28
N ILE A 201 -3.19 10.02 -18.97
CA ILE A 201 -3.36 9.16 -20.15
C ILE A 201 -4.05 7.85 -19.75
N ILE A 202 -3.57 7.19 -18.68
CA ILE A 202 -4.16 5.95 -18.18
C ILE A 202 -5.59 6.17 -17.67
N GLY A 203 -5.86 7.32 -17.05
CA GLY A 203 -7.21 7.69 -16.59
C GLY A 203 -8.21 7.90 -17.74
N ARG A 204 -7.73 8.29 -18.92
CA ARG A 204 -8.56 8.41 -20.15
C ARG A 204 -8.68 7.12 -20.95
N TYR A 205 -7.96 6.07 -20.54
CA TYR A 205 -8.03 4.79 -21.21
C TYR A 205 -9.39 4.13 -20.99
N VAL A 206 -10.22 4.11 -22.05
CA VAL A 206 -11.57 3.51 -22.08
C VAL A 206 -11.53 2.18 -22.86
N GLY A 207 -10.36 1.64 -23.16
CA GLY A 207 -10.18 0.40 -23.91
C GLY A 207 -10.60 -0.85 -23.12
N TYR A 208 -10.69 -1.98 -23.81
CA TYR A 208 -10.97 -3.28 -23.18
C TYR A 208 -9.86 -3.63 -22.18
N ARG A 209 -10.25 -4.07 -20.98
CA ARG A 209 -9.32 -4.56 -19.98
C ARG A 209 -8.74 -5.90 -20.42
N LEU A 210 -7.46 -6.14 -20.16
CA LEU A 210 -6.81 -7.40 -20.51
C LEU A 210 -7.55 -8.63 -19.94
N SER A 211 -8.10 -8.51 -18.74
CA SER A 211 -8.92 -9.55 -18.12
C SER A 211 -10.21 -9.88 -18.90
N GLU A 212 -10.76 -8.91 -19.62
CA GLU A 212 -11.95 -9.11 -20.47
C GLU A 212 -11.58 -9.81 -21.79
N LEU A 213 -10.42 -9.46 -22.36
CA LEU A 213 -9.94 -10.12 -23.58
C LEU A 213 -9.70 -11.63 -23.38
N PHE A 214 -9.15 -12.03 -22.23
CA PHE A 214 -9.00 -13.44 -21.90
C PHE A 214 -10.34 -14.16 -21.76
N ARG A 215 -11.33 -13.51 -21.13
CA ARG A 215 -12.68 -14.08 -20.95
C ARG A 215 -13.44 -14.21 -22.26
N PHE A 216 -13.27 -13.29 -23.20
CA PHE A 216 -13.91 -13.37 -24.53
C PHE A 216 -13.26 -14.39 -25.45
N LYS A 217 -11.95 -14.68 -25.26
CA LYS A 217 -11.27 -15.72 -26.03
C LYS A 217 -11.82 -17.12 -25.74
N ASP A 218 -12.18 -17.39 -24.49
CA ASP A 218 -12.79 -18.67 -24.09
C ASP A 218 -14.18 -18.85 -24.70
N LEU A 219 -14.96 -17.75 -24.85
CA LEU A 219 -16.28 -17.78 -25.49
C LEU A 219 -16.20 -17.90 -27.02
N ALA A 220 -15.14 -17.45 -27.65
CA ALA A 220 -14.94 -17.59 -29.11
C ALA A 220 -14.46 -19.00 -29.51
N GLY A 221 -13.80 -19.73 -28.59
CA GLY A 221 -13.35 -21.11 -28.80
C GLY A 221 -14.43 -22.19 -28.63
N GLU A 222 -15.62 -21.84 -28.11
CA GLU A 222 -16.78 -22.77 -27.98
C GLU A 222 -17.70 -22.77 -29.21
N GLN A 223 -17.37 -21.98 -30.26
CA GLN A 223 -18.18 -21.88 -31.49
C GLN A 223 -17.54 -22.58 -32.71
N GLU A 224 -16.42 -23.29 -32.57
CA GLU A 224 -15.84 -24.21 -33.53
C GLU A 224 -16.01 -25.66 -33.05
#